data_88a76d495237a1372783f83de1d37f0e
#
_entry.id   88a76d495237a1372783f83de1d37f0e
#
_cell.length_a   1.000
_cell.length_b   1.000
_cell.length_c   1.000
_cell.angle_alpha   90.00
_cell.angle_beta   90.00
_cell.angle_gamma   90.00
#
_symmetry.space_group_name_H-M   'P 1'
#
loop_
_entity.id
_entity.type
_entity.pdbx_description
1 polymer ?
#
loop_
_entity_poly.entity_id
_entity_poly.type
_entity_poly.pdbx_seq_one_letter_code
_entity_poly.pdbx_strand_id
1 'polypeptide(L)'
;ISAIRGVLNTLKAHELLMLSNNQYNNGIRIDISDPDNLGAFVSYSDALNAIADLLLSAASDLDSGGSSFPFNLTSGYSNYDTPSGFLQFNQALTARVETYRGNYSSALTALGGSFMNMTGDLKTGVYHTFSLSGADLANPLYIALNQSANVRVAHSSYITDYLAGDTRVNKAVLRDAPKEASGLVGNH
;
A
#
# COMPACT_ATOMS: atom_id res chain seq x y z
N ILE A 1 17.64 17.98 -3.00
CA ILE A 1 16.30 18.35 -3.52
C ILE A 1 15.70 17.18 -4.32
N SER A 2 16.47 16.58 -5.27
CA SER A 2 15.95 15.47 -6.10
C SER A 2 15.43 14.30 -5.28
N ALA A 3 16.19 13.80 -4.31
CA ALA A 3 15.76 12.70 -3.45
C ALA A 3 14.39 12.96 -2.76
N ILE A 4 14.17 14.19 -2.27
CA ILE A 4 12.90 14.58 -1.64
C ILE A 4 11.77 14.52 -2.67
N ARG A 5 11.98 15.08 -3.86
CA ARG A 5 10.98 15.08 -4.95
C ARG A 5 10.66 13.67 -5.41
N GLY A 6 11.68 12.80 -5.52
CA GLY A 6 11.51 11.40 -5.86
C GLY A 6 10.62 10.64 -4.86
N VAL A 7 10.82 10.84 -3.56
CA VAL A 7 9.95 10.27 -2.51
C VAL A 7 8.53 10.80 -2.61
N LEU A 8 8.37 12.13 -2.67
CA LEU A 8 7.04 12.74 -2.71
C LEU A 8 6.25 12.33 -3.95
N ASN A 9 6.89 12.28 -5.11
CA ASN A 9 6.24 11.86 -6.36
C ASN A 9 5.90 10.36 -6.36
N THR A 10 6.74 9.50 -5.79
CA THR A 10 6.43 8.08 -5.63
C THR A 10 5.24 7.87 -4.71
N LEU A 11 5.17 8.57 -3.56
CA LEU A 11 4.04 8.50 -2.64
C LEU A 11 2.77 9.07 -3.28
N LYS A 12 2.86 10.22 -3.98
CA LYS A 12 1.73 10.78 -4.73
C LYS A 12 1.20 9.78 -5.76
N ALA A 13 2.10 9.12 -6.51
CA ALA A 13 1.73 8.08 -7.48
C ALA A 13 1.00 6.91 -6.81
N HIS A 14 1.46 6.46 -5.64
CA HIS A 14 0.79 5.43 -4.85
C HIS A 14 -0.63 5.83 -4.46
N GLU A 15 -0.82 7.02 -3.89
CA GLU A 15 -2.13 7.51 -3.47
C GLU A 15 -3.09 7.70 -4.66
N LEU A 16 -2.59 8.25 -5.78
CA LEU A 16 -3.38 8.35 -7.00
C LEU A 16 -3.79 6.98 -7.56
N LEU A 17 -2.91 5.97 -7.47
CA LEU A 17 -3.22 4.61 -7.88
C LEU A 17 -4.32 4.00 -7.00
N MET A 18 -4.23 4.16 -5.68
CA MET A 18 -5.25 3.69 -4.74
C MET A 18 -6.60 4.35 -5.03
N LEU A 19 -6.60 5.67 -5.27
CA LEU A 19 -7.79 6.41 -5.63
C LEU A 19 -8.37 5.96 -6.97
N SER A 20 -7.52 5.79 -8.00
CA SER A 20 -7.94 5.30 -9.32
C SER A 20 -8.60 3.93 -9.25
N ASN A 21 -8.03 3.00 -8.49
CA ASN A 21 -8.58 1.67 -8.32
C ASN A 21 -9.93 1.68 -7.58
N ASN A 22 -10.10 2.61 -6.64
CA ASN A 22 -11.35 2.75 -5.89
C ASN A 22 -12.46 3.42 -6.73
N GLN A 23 -12.12 4.44 -7.52
CA GLN A 23 -13.08 5.19 -8.34
C GLN A 23 -13.34 4.54 -9.70
N TYR A 24 -12.39 3.81 -10.23
CA TYR A 24 -12.42 3.10 -11.52
C TYR A 24 -13.06 3.95 -12.64
N ASN A 25 -14.27 3.58 -13.11
CA ASN A 25 -14.96 4.27 -14.19
C ASN A 25 -15.44 5.70 -13.86
N ASN A 26 -15.47 6.09 -12.60
CA ASN A 26 -15.82 7.46 -12.20
C ASN A 26 -14.73 8.47 -12.54
N GLY A 27 -13.51 7.98 -12.79
CA GLY A 27 -12.34 8.82 -13.01
C GLY A 27 -11.85 9.51 -11.74
N ILE A 28 -10.69 10.16 -11.84
CA ILE A 28 -10.09 10.94 -10.75
C ILE A 28 -9.53 12.26 -11.29
N ARG A 29 -9.17 13.17 -10.38
CA ARG A 29 -8.41 14.38 -10.73
C ARG A 29 -6.93 14.12 -10.48
N ILE A 30 -6.09 14.42 -11.47
CA ILE A 30 -4.63 14.30 -11.37
C ILE A 30 -4.00 15.65 -11.04
N ASP A 31 -4.49 16.72 -11.67
CA ASP A 31 -4.04 18.06 -11.34
C ASP A 31 -4.79 18.58 -10.11
N ILE A 32 -4.04 18.67 -9.02
CA ILE A 32 -4.47 19.19 -7.71
C ILE A 32 -3.50 20.28 -7.23
N SER A 33 -2.79 20.92 -8.15
CA SER A 33 -1.77 21.94 -7.83
C SER A 33 -2.37 23.21 -7.23
N ASP A 34 -3.56 23.57 -7.68
CA ASP A 34 -4.35 24.66 -7.12
C ASP A 34 -5.58 24.08 -6.41
N PRO A 35 -5.65 24.10 -5.06
CA PRO A 35 -6.78 23.56 -4.31
C PRO A 35 -8.10 24.29 -4.58
N ASP A 36 -8.06 25.55 -5.01
CA ASP A 36 -9.24 26.36 -5.31
C ASP A 36 -9.72 26.17 -6.76
N ASN A 37 -8.87 25.61 -7.62
CA ASN A 37 -9.18 25.37 -9.03
C ASN A 37 -8.59 24.02 -9.49
N LEU A 38 -9.18 22.94 -9.04
CA LEU A 38 -8.77 21.58 -9.38
C LEU A 38 -8.95 21.28 -10.87
N GLY A 39 -8.02 20.56 -11.46
CA GLY A 39 -8.09 20.07 -12.85
C GLY A 39 -9.33 19.21 -13.12
N ALA A 40 -9.59 18.93 -14.39
CA ALA A 40 -10.72 18.08 -14.81
C ALA A 40 -10.56 16.63 -14.32
N PHE A 41 -11.68 15.91 -14.24
CA PHE A 41 -11.65 14.46 -14.10
C PHE A 41 -11.07 13.82 -15.36
N VAL A 42 -10.19 12.86 -15.19
CA VAL A 42 -9.62 12.04 -16.25
C VAL A 42 -10.11 10.60 -16.15
N SER A 43 -10.07 9.88 -17.27
CA SER A 43 -10.45 8.46 -17.30
C SER A 43 -9.46 7.60 -16.47
N TYR A 44 -9.87 6.36 -16.14
CA TYR A 44 -8.98 5.40 -15.46
C TYR A 44 -7.70 5.17 -16.27
N SER A 45 -7.80 5.02 -17.60
CA SER A 45 -6.65 4.83 -18.48
C SER A 45 -5.70 6.04 -18.46
N ASP A 46 -6.25 7.25 -18.55
CA ASP A 46 -5.43 8.48 -18.50
C ASP A 46 -4.80 8.68 -17.14
N ALA A 47 -5.50 8.32 -16.06
CA ALA A 47 -4.96 8.33 -14.72
C ALA A 47 -3.76 7.38 -14.59
N LEU A 48 -3.86 6.14 -15.09
CA LEU A 48 -2.76 5.18 -15.09
C LEU A 48 -1.56 5.69 -15.91
N ASN A 49 -1.78 6.37 -17.04
CA ASN A 49 -0.71 6.98 -17.82
C ASN A 49 0.01 8.08 -17.03
N ALA A 50 -0.75 9.00 -16.43
CA ALA A 50 -0.17 10.07 -15.61
C ALA A 50 0.58 9.53 -14.38
N ILE A 51 0.09 8.48 -13.75
CA ILE A 51 0.75 7.81 -12.63
C ILE A 51 2.07 7.16 -13.08
N ALA A 52 2.09 6.52 -14.25
CA ALA A 52 3.32 5.94 -14.81
C ALA A 52 4.38 7.02 -15.11
N ASP A 53 3.97 8.15 -15.69
CA ASP A 53 4.88 9.29 -15.96
C ASP A 53 5.44 9.88 -14.66
N LEU A 54 4.60 9.96 -13.62
CA LEU A 54 5.02 10.45 -12.30
C LEU A 54 6.04 9.50 -11.65
N LEU A 55 5.83 8.18 -11.76
CA LEU A 55 6.77 7.17 -11.26
C LEU A 55 8.09 7.21 -12.02
N LEU A 56 8.06 7.38 -13.34
CA LEU A 56 9.26 7.50 -14.15
C LEU A 56 10.08 8.74 -13.77
N SER A 57 9.43 9.89 -13.60
CA SER A 57 10.08 11.11 -13.13
C SER A 57 10.67 10.93 -11.74
N ALA A 58 9.91 10.29 -10.84
CA ALA A 58 10.36 10.01 -9.47
C ALA A 58 11.57 9.07 -9.45
N ALA A 59 11.60 8.05 -10.31
CA ALA A 59 12.74 7.15 -10.44
C ALA A 59 14.03 7.89 -10.83
N SER A 60 13.95 8.80 -11.81
CA SER A 60 15.09 9.65 -12.20
C SER A 60 15.58 10.55 -11.07
N ASP A 61 14.64 11.11 -10.30
CA ASP A 61 14.94 11.92 -9.12
C ASP A 61 15.61 11.12 -7.99
N LEU A 62 15.18 9.88 -7.77
CA LEU A 62 15.78 8.98 -6.78
C LEU A 62 17.17 8.52 -7.21
N ASP A 63 17.37 8.19 -8.49
CA ASP A 63 18.66 7.79 -9.04
C ASP A 63 19.72 8.90 -8.88
N SER A 64 19.31 10.15 -9.07
CA SER A 64 20.16 11.32 -8.84
C SER A 64 20.16 11.82 -7.39
N GLY A 65 19.50 11.10 -6.49
CA GLY A 65 19.20 11.55 -5.13
C GLY A 65 20.36 11.50 -4.12
N GLY A 66 21.51 10.96 -4.50
CA GLY A 66 22.65 10.76 -3.61
C GLY A 66 22.53 9.48 -2.78
N SER A 67 23.33 9.39 -1.70
CA SER A 67 23.44 8.15 -0.90
C SER A 67 22.46 8.06 0.28
N SER A 68 21.90 9.18 0.73
CA SER A 68 21.00 9.23 1.88
C SER A 68 19.95 10.33 1.77
N PHE A 69 18.83 10.16 2.47
CA PHE A 69 17.85 11.23 2.63
C PHE A 69 18.28 12.23 3.71
N PRO A 70 17.90 13.51 3.59
CA PRO A 70 18.11 14.51 4.65
C PRO A 70 17.03 14.43 5.78
N PHE A 71 16.22 13.38 5.80
CA PHE A 71 15.16 13.12 6.76
C PHE A 71 15.02 11.61 7.00
N ASN A 72 14.38 11.23 8.10
CA ASN A 72 14.11 9.84 8.42
C ASN A 72 12.74 9.41 7.86
N LEU A 73 12.69 8.25 7.26
CA LEU A 73 11.44 7.55 6.97
C LEU A 73 11.01 6.73 8.19
N THR A 74 9.74 6.37 8.27
CA THR A 74 9.22 5.50 9.33
C THR A 74 9.81 4.09 9.23
N SER A 75 9.74 3.32 10.31
CA SER A 75 10.27 1.94 10.39
C SER A 75 9.70 0.99 9.34
N GLY A 76 8.53 1.31 8.77
CA GLY A 76 7.94 0.55 7.67
C GLY A 76 8.75 0.59 6.37
N TYR A 77 9.69 1.52 6.25
CA TYR A 77 10.62 1.64 5.11
C TYR A 77 12.01 1.11 5.43
N SER A 78 12.21 0.39 6.55
CA SER A 78 13.51 -0.20 6.88
C SER A 78 14.06 -1.00 5.72
N ASN A 79 15.36 -0.81 5.38
CA ASN A 79 16.06 -1.30 4.21
C ASN A 79 15.71 -0.61 2.86
N TYR A 80 14.74 0.32 2.86
CA TYR A 80 14.35 1.13 1.69
C TYR A 80 14.38 2.63 2.02
N ASP A 81 15.11 3.01 3.06
CA ASP A 81 15.23 4.34 3.62
C ASP A 81 16.43 5.15 3.06
N THR A 82 16.93 4.72 1.91
CA THR A 82 17.90 5.46 1.08
C THR A 82 17.30 5.73 -0.31
N PRO A 83 17.81 6.70 -1.09
CA PRO A 83 17.32 6.94 -2.45
C PRO A 83 17.32 5.68 -3.33
N SER A 84 18.40 4.90 -3.31
CA SER A 84 18.47 3.62 -4.05
C SER A 84 17.54 2.55 -3.51
N GLY A 85 17.37 2.46 -2.20
CA GLY A 85 16.41 1.53 -1.60
C GLY A 85 14.96 1.92 -1.92
N PHE A 86 14.63 3.21 -1.82
CA PHE A 86 13.30 3.72 -2.14
C PHE A 86 12.97 3.60 -3.64
N LEU A 87 14.00 3.64 -4.51
CA LEU A 87 13.86 3.35 -5.94
C LEU A 87 13.32 1.92 -6.17
N GLN A 88 13.73 0.94 -5.37
CA GLN A 88 13.18 -0.42 -5.48
C GLN A 88 11.67 -0.46 -5.18
N PHE A 89 11.19 0.33 -4.21
CA PHE A 89 9.76 0.51 -3.95
C PHE A 89 9.05 1.20 -5.13
N ASN A 90 9.63 2.28 -5.67
CA ASN A 90 9.11 2.92 -6.88
C ASN A 90 8.98 1.93 -8.03
N GLN A 91 9.99 1.08 -8.26
CA GLN A 91 9.96 0.07 -9.32
C GLN A 91 8.88 -1.01 -9.07
N ALA A 92 8.63 -1.40 -7.82
CA ALA A 92 7.54 -2.30 -7.49
C ALA A 92 6.16 -1.69 -7.82
N LEU A 93 5.96 -0.39 -7.55
CA LEU A 93 4.75 0.34 -7.95
C LEU A 93 4.64 0.47 -9.46
N THR A 94 5.74 0.78 -10.15
CA THR A 94 5.82 0.85 -11.62
C THR A 94 5.38 -0.47 -12.23
N ALA A 95 5.88 -1.59 -11.75
CA ALA A 95 5.49 -2.91 -12.24
C ALA A 95 3.98 -3.16 -12.09
N ARG A 96 3.37 -2.75 -10.97
CA ARG A 96 1.92 -2.85 -10.75
C ARG A 96 1.15 -1.98 -11.75
N VAL A 97 1.54 -0.73 -11.93
CA VAL A 97 0.89 0.21 -12.86
C VAL A 97 1.00 -0.30 -14.29
N GLU A 98 2.17 -0.76 -14.72
CA GLU A 98 2.37 -1.31 -16.05
C GLU A 98 1.56 -2.58 -16.30
N THR A 99 1.35 -3.40 -15.26
CA THR A 99 0.44 -4.56 -15.34
C THR A 99 -1.00 -4.11 -15.59
N TYR A 100 -1.48 -3.08 -14.88
CA TYR A 100 -2.84 -2.54 -15.09
C TYR A 100 -3.01 -1.89 -16.47
N ARG A 101 -1.93 -1.33 -17.04
CA ARG A 101 -1.89 -0.79 -18.39
C ARG A 101 -1.80 -1.87 -19.47
N GLY A 102 -1.56 -3.13 -19.12
CA GLY A 102 -1.31 -4.23 -20.05
C GLY A 102 0.10 -4.26 -20.66
N ASN A 103 1.03 -3.45 -20.14
CA ASN A 103 2.41 -3.32 -20.62
C ASN A 103 3.32 -4.34 -19.93
N TYR A 104 3.10 -5.61 -20.12
CA TYR A 104 3.76 -6.69 -19.37
C TYR A 104 5.29 -6.71 -19.51
N SER A 105 5.82 -6.32 -20.67
CA SER A 105 7.28 -6.20 -20.87
C SER A 105 7.89 -5.15 -19.95
N SER A 106 7.27 -3.98 -19.85
CA SER A 106 7.68 -2.91 -18.93
C SER A 106 7.52 -3.31 -17.49
N ALA A 107 6.43 -4.02 -17.17
CA ALA A 107 6.20 -4.57 -15.83
C ALA A 107 7.32 -5.53 -15.40
N LEU A 108 7.75 -6.44 -16.27
CA LEU A 108 8.85 -7.36 -16.01
C LEU A 108 10.18 -6.64 -15.81
N THR A 109 10.46 -5.61 -16.62
CA THR A 109 11.65 -4.76 -16.46
C THR A 109 11.66 -4.07 -15.09
N ALA A 110 10.53 -3.47 -14.71
CA ALA A 110 10.39 -2.81 -13.41
C ALA A 110 10.52 -3.81 -12.24
N LEU A 111 9.95 -5.01 -12.36
CA LEU A 111 10.14 -6.07 -11.36
C LEU A 111 11.61 -6.42 -11.14
N GLY A 112 12.42 -6.45 -12.20
CA GLY A 112 13.86 -6.66 -12.09
C GLY A 112 14.61 -5.58 -11.32
N GLY A 113 14.09 -4.36 -11.28
CA GLY A 113 14.62 -3.25 -10.50
C GLY A 113 14.01 -3.09 -9.10
N SER A 114 13.03 -3.93 -8.74
CA SER A 114 12.33 -3.88 -7.46
C SER A 114 12.98 -4.77 -6.40
N PHE A 115 12.37 -4.84 -5.24
CA PHE A 115 12.75 -5.77 -4.17
C PHE A 115 12.19 -7.20 -4.37
N MET A 116 11.55 -7.50 -5.49
CA MET A 116 10.99 -8.81 -5.74
C MET A 116 12.07 -9.89 -5.79
N ASN A 117 11.88 -10.94 -5.01
CA ASN A 117 12.74 -12.12 -4.99
C ASN A 117 11.87 -13.38 -4.91
N MET A 118 11.93 -14.24 -5.95
CA MET A 118 11.12 -15.46 -6.05
C MET A 118 11.44 -16.51 -4.98
N THR A 119 12.62 -16.44 -4.38
CA THR A 119 13.08 -17.35 -3.32
C THR A 119 13.26 -16.66 -1.96
N GLY A 120 12.91 -15.36 -1.90
CA GLY A 120 13.05 -14.54 -0.70
C GLY A 120 11.90 -14.71 0.30
N ASP A 121 12.01 -13.98 1.40
CA ASP A 121 10.94 -13.90 2.39
C ASP A 121 9.73 -13.17 1.78
N LEU A 122 8.55 -13.77 1.90
CA LEU A 122 7.27 -13.19 1.46
C LEU A 122 6.88 -11.91 2.25
N LYS A 123 7.58 -11.64 3.34
CA LYS A 123 7.41 -10.39 4.12
C LYS A 123 8.32 -9.26 3.63
N THR A 124 9.13 -9.47 2.59
CA THR A 124 9.96 -8.41 2.02
C THR A 124 9.07 -7.33 1.39
N GLY A 125 9.30 -6.07 1.76
CA GLY A 125 8.55 -4.93 1.22
C GLY A 125 8.55 -3.72 2.13
N VAL A 126 7.72 -2.73 1.78
CA VAL A 126 7.45 -1.54 2.58
C VAL A 126 6.08 -1.64 3.23
N TYR A 127 5.93 -1.04 4.40
CA TYR A 127 4.75 -1.19 5.24
C TYR A 127 4.25 0.15 5.78
N HIS A 128 2.93 0.31 5.89
CA HIS A 128 2.36 1.27 6.82
C HIS A 128 2.50 0.73 8.24
N THR A 129 3.23 1.47 9.07
CA THR A 129 3.39 1.12 10.49
C THR A 129 2.36 1.87 11.32
N PHE A 130 1.54 1.14 12.05
CA PHE A 130 0.59 1.68 12.99
C PHE A 130 1.00 1.31 14.41
N SER A 131 0.78 2.20 15.36
CA SER A 131 1.09 1.97 16.77
C SER A 131 0.07 2.64 17.68
N LEU A 132 -0.06 2.15 18.90
CA LEU A 132 -0.86 2.78 19.94
C LEU A 132 -0.04 3.75 20.80
N SER A 133 1.22 3.99 20.47
CA SER A 133 2.06 4.99 21.13
C SER A 133 1.56 6.40 20.85
N GLY A 134 1.67 7.30 21.81
CA GLY A 134 0.98 8.60 21.82
C GLY A 134 1.31 9.58 20.68
N ALA A 135 2.35 9.31 19.88
CA ALA A 135 2.72 10.14 18.72
C ALA A 135 2.45 9.43 17.37
N ASP A 136 2.01 8.17 17.39
CA ASP A 136 1.80 7.37 16.20
C ASP A 136 0.32 7.35 15.79
N LEU A 137 0.07 7.04 14.51
CA LEU A 137 -1.27 6.84 13.99
C LEU A 137 -1.76 5.45 14.37
N ALA A 138 -2.89 5.37 15.06
CA ALA A 138 -3.58 4.11 15.32
C ALA A 138 -4.26 3.60 14.04
N ASN A 139 -4.20 2.29 13.80
CA ASN A 139 -4.94 1.67 12.70
C ASN A 139 -6.44 1.72 13.02
N PRO A 140 -7.27 2.43 12.25
CA PRO A 140 -8.71 2.53 12.50
C PRO A 140 -9.46 1.20 12.35
N LEU A 141 -8.81 0.20 11.72
CA LEU A 141 -9.35 -1.15 11.59
C LEU A 141 -8.94 -2.06 12.77
N TYR A 142 -8.01 -1.62 13.62
CA TYR A 142 -7.57 -2.41 14.76
C TYR A 142 -8.63 -2.39 15.86
N ILE A 143 -9.03 -3.57 16.29
CA ILE A 143 -9.88 -3.79 17.45
C ILE A 143 -9.13 -4.78 18.36
N ALA A 144 -8.90 -4.37 19.60
CA ALA A 144 -8.21 -5.23 20.56
C ALA A 144 -9.01 -6.51 20.81
N LEU A 145 -8.31 -7.63 20.98
CA LEU A 145 -8.93 -8.91 21.35
C LEU A 145 -9.73 -8.73 22.66
N ASN A 146 -10.88 -9.38 22.72
CA ASN A 146 -11.82 -9.34 23.86
C ASN A 146 -12.43 -7.96 24.17
N GLN A 147 -12.25 -6.96 23.31
CA GLN A 147 -12.91 -5.68 23.49
C GLN A 147 -14.43 -5.83 23.48
N SER A 148 -15.13 -5.04 24.33
CA SER A 148 -16.57 -5.12 24.52
C SER A 148 -17.38 -4.29 23.50
N ALA A 149 -16.77 -3.27 22.88
CA ALA A 149 -17.39 -2.39 21.88
C ALA A 149 -16.74 -2.56 20.51
N ASN A 150 -17.46 -2.25 19.44
CA ASN A 150 -16.97 -2.30 18.06
C ASN A 150 -16.37 -3.67 17.68
N VAL A 151 -16.97 -4.74 18.16
CA VAL A 151 -16.47 -6.11 17.99
C VAL A 151 -16.43 -6.49 16.52
N ARG A 152 -15.34 -7.12 16.10
CA ARG A 152 -15.23 -7.82 14.83
C ARG A 152 -15.01 -9.29 15.12
N VAL A 153 -15.76 -10.13 14.45
CA VAL A 153 -15.66 -11.59 14.56
C VAL A 153 -15.56 -12.20 13.17
N ALA A 154 -14.81 -13.28 13.04
CA ALA A 154 -14.76 -14.02 11.81
C ALA A 154 -16.12 -14.69 11.55
N HIS A 155 -16.52 -14.77 10.28
CA HIS A 155 -17.66 -15.60 9.90
C HIS A 155 -17.36 -17.06 10.21
N SER A 156 -18.36 -17.83 10.65
CA SER A 156 -18.18 -19.22 11.04
C SER A 156 -17.50 -20.08 9.97
N SER A 157 -17.83 -19.86 8.70
CA SER A 157 -17.20 -20.57 7.58
C SER A 157 -15.68 -20.39 7.49
N TYR A 158 -15.14 -19.28 8.00
CA TYR A 158 -13.68 -19.07 8.05
C TYR A 158 -13.00 -20.14 8.92
N ILE A 159 -13.72 -20.64 9.94
CA ILE A 159 -13.22 -21.66 10.87
C ILE A 159 -13.65 -23.07 10.44
N THR A 160 -14.82 -23.23 9.79
CA THR A 160 -15.35 -24.57 9.45
C THR A 160 -14.89 -25.07 8.08
N ASP A 161 -14.63 -24.16 7.13
CA ASP A 161 -14.46 -24.51 5.73
C ASP A 161 -12.99 -24.38 5.26
N TYR A 162 -12.05 -24.14 6.21
CA TYR A 162 -10.63 -24.08 5.84
C TYR A 162 -10.09 -25.43 5.39
N LEU A 163 -9.15 -25.40 4.46
CA LEU A 163 -8.47 -26.61 4.01
C LEU A 163 -7.43 -27.06 5.04
N ALA A 164 -7.33 -28.36 5.26
CA ALA A 164 -6.32 -28.93 6.17
C ALA A 164 -4.91 -28.46 5.77
N GLY A 165 -4.17 -27.89 6.73
CA GLY A 165 -2.86 -27.29 6.51
C GLY A 165 -2.84 -25.81 6.10
N ASP A 166 -3.98 -25.19 5.91
CA ASP A 166 -4.06 -23.74 5.65
C ASP A 166 -3.87 -22.95 6.95
N THR A 167 -2.68 -22.38 7.12
CA THR A 167 -2.32 -21.62 8.33
C THR A 167 -3.02 -20.26 8.43
N ARG A 168 -3.71 -19.81 7.38
CA ARG A 168 -4.45 -18.53 7.41
C ARG A 168 -5.57 -18.54 8.43
N VAL A 169 -6.13 -19.71 8.77
CA VAL A 169 -7.14 -19.87 9.83
C VAL A 169 -6.65 -19.33 11.18
N ASN A 170 -5.35 -19.37 11.45
CA ASN A 170 -4.75 -18.87 12.68
C ASN A 170 -4.84 -17.33 12.86
N LYS A 171 -5.33 -16.61 11.84
CA LYS A 171 -5.64 -15.17 11.96
C LYS A 171 -6.90 -14.89 12.77
N ALA A 172 -7.81 -15.89 12.88
CA ALA A 172 -8.93 -15.81 13.77
C ALA A 172 -8.55 -16.44 15.12
N VAL A 173 -8.74 -15.70 16.19
CA VAL A 173 -8.35 -16.10 17.55
C VAL A 173 -9.61 -16.24 18.40
N LEU A 174 -9.70 -17.36 19.13
CA LEU A 174 -10.81 -17.61 20.04
C LEU A 174 -10.87 -16.53 21.12
N ARG A 175 -12.05 -15.97 21.34
CA ARG A 175 -12.31 -14.99 22.40
C ARG A 175 -12.53 -15.72 23.74
N ASP A 176 -12.25 -15.02 24.85
CA ASP A 176 -12.52 -15.52 26.21
C ASP A 176 -14.01 -15.80 26.43
N ALA A 177 -14.87 -15.01 25.79
CA ALA A 177 -16.33 -15.22 25.80
C ALA A 177 -16.93 -14.81 24.44
N PRO A 178 -17.97 -15.50 23.99
CA PRO A 178 -18.75 -15.08 22.82
C PRO A 178 -19.28 -13.66 22.97
N LYS A 179 -19.37 -12.94 21.87
CA LYS A 179 -19.95 -11.60 21.84
C LYS A 179 -21.14 -11.58 20.90
N GLU A 180 -22.25 -11.06 21.38
CA GLU A 180 -23.42 -10.76 20.58
C GLU A 180 -23.34 -9.30 20.06
N ALA A 181 -23.65 -9.11 18.79
CA ALA A 181 -23.86 -7.82 18.17
C ALA A 181 -24.95 -7.94 17.11
N SER A 182 -26.02 -7.15 17.22
CA SER A 182 -27.13 -7.11 16.26
C SER A 182 -27.75 -8.49 15.98
N GLY A 183 -27.91 -9.30 17.02
CA GLY A 183 -28.49 -10.66 16.93
C GLY A 183 -27.55 -11.74 16.38
N LEU A 184 -26.29 -11.39 16.09
CA LEU A 184 -25.24 -12.34 15.69
C LEU A 184 -24.31 -12.60 16.87
N VAL A 185 -24.03 -13.88 17.12
CA VAL A 185 -23.08 -14.32 18.16
C VAL A 185 -21.82 -14.83 17.48
N GLY A 186 -20.68 -14.29 17.88
CA GLY A 186 -19.38 -14.70 17.40
C GLY A 186 -18.36 -14.89 18.51
N ASN A 187 -17.42 -15.81 18.32
CA ASN A 187 -16.40 -16.16 19.30
C ASN A 187 -14.96 -16.23 18.74
N HIS A 188 -14.76 -15.90 17.46
CA HIS A 188 -13.41 -15.80 16.82
C HIS A 188 -13.18 -14.45 16.19
#